data_4b3348d642afa747a624dddb790743e2
#
_entry.id   4b3348d642afa747a624dddb790743e2
#
_cell.length_a   1.000
_cell.length_b   1.000
_cell.length_c   1.000
_cell.angle_alpha   90.00
_cell.angle_beta   90.00
_cell.angle_gamma   90.00
#
_symmetry.space_group_name_H-M   'P 1'
#
loop_
_entity.id
_entity.type
_entity.pdbx_description
1 polymer ?
#
loop_
_entity_poly.entity_id
_entity_poly.type
_entity_poly.pdbx_seq_one_letter_code
_entity_poly.pdbx_strand_id
1 'polypeptide(L)'
;MKILYQGSPGAYSHLAALQIYPNAEIISCKTFDQCFEQAKKNDELRIIIPESNRTTGSIGIEYLIFKYRLNIYAEHFLKIEHNLLGMKGTRVKDLKNVFSHAQALSQCSKFINNNKLIANIHADTAGSAELISKTKKKDKAAIASKLSAEIYNLEIIAKNIENEKGNATRFLIMGNRVQQPDKHEGKFITSILFKLKSKPAALYQSLGGFAINGVNLTKL
;
A
#
# COMPACT_ATOMS: atom_id res chain seq x y z
N MET A 1 18.31 7.73 8.76
CA MET A 1 17.15 8.12 7.92
C MET A 1 15.90 7.51 8.53
N LYS A 2 14.81 8.28 8.61
CA LYS A 2 13.52 7.82 9.15
C LYS A 2 12.47 7.80 8.04
N ILE A 3 11.70 6.71 7.98
CA ILE A 3 10.66 6.50 6.97
C ILE A 3 9.32 6.32 7.67
N LEU A 4 8.35 7.17 7.34
CA LEU A 4 6.99 7.07 7.85
C LEU A 4 6.12 6.29 6.86
N TYR A 5 5.22 5.49 7.38
CA TYR A 5 4.18 4.81 6.60
C TYR A 5 2.85 4.80 7.34
N GLN A 6 1.75 4.68 6.63
CA GLN A 6 0.44 4.54 7.25
C GLN A 6 0.09 3.06 7.45
N GLY A 7 -0.43 2.70 8.62
CA GLY A 7 -0.95 1.38 8.95
C GLY A 7 -0.24 0.73 10.12
N SER A 8 -0.73 -0.45 10.49
CA SER A 8 -0.18 -1.26 11.59
C SER A 8 1.15 -1.92 11.19
N PRO A 9 2.03 -2.27 12.15
CA PRO A 9 3.21 -3.10 11.86
C PRO A 9 2.82 -4.37 11.08
N GLY A 10 3.59 -4.66 10.02
CA GLY A 10 3.26 -5.78 9.11
C GLY A 10 2.39 -5.40 7.91
N ALA A 11 1.86 -4.18 7.82
CA ALA A 11 1.15 -3.70 6.62
C ALA A 11 2.04 -3.76 5.37
N TYR A 12 1.42 -3.79 4.19
CA TYR A 12 2.17 -3.79 2.92
C TYR A 12 3.04 -2.53 2.76
N SER A 13 2.61 -1.38 3.30
CA SER A 13 3.45 -0.18 3.34
C SER A 13 4.70 -0.37 4.21
N HIS A 14 4.59 -1.10 5.33
CA HIS A 14 5.74 -1.47 6.16
C HIS A 14 6.69 -2.40 5.39
N LEU A 15 6.16 -3.43 4.74
CA LEU A 15 6.94 -4.35 3.93
C LEU A 15 7.67 -3.62 2.79
N ALA A 16 7.00 -2.71 2.09
CA ALA A 16 7.62 -1.89 1.04
C ALA A 16 8.75 -1.01 1.60
N ALA A 17 8.54 -0.39 2.76
CA ALA A 17 9.57 0.43 3.40
C ALA A 17 10.82 -0.38 3.78
N LEU A 18 10.65 -1.59 4.33
CA LEU A 18 11.76 -2.49 4.66
C LEU A 18 12.54 -2.96 3.43
N GLN A 19 11.86 -3.22 2.31
CA GLN A 19 12.52 -3.64 1.08
C GLN A 19 13.42 -2.55 0.48
N ILE A 20 12.98 -1.29 0.55
CA ILE A 20 13.72 -0.18 -0.03
C ILE A 20 14.79 0.34 0.93
N TYR A 21 14.48 0.35 2.21
CA TYR A 21 15.29 0.96 3.25
C TYR A 21 15.51 0.01 4.45
N PRO A 22 16.22 -1.11 4.25
CA PRO A 22 16.37 -2.14 5.29
C PRO A 22 17.07 -1.65 6.56
N ASN A 23 17.87 -0.60 6.46
CA ASN A 23 18.64 -0.03 7.59
C ASN A 23 18.00 1.28 8.13
N ALA A 24 16.81 1.67 7.70
CA ALA A 24 16.14 2.87 8.19
C ALA A 24 15.29 2.57 9.43
N GLU A 25 15.09 3.58 10.26
CA GLU A 25 14.05 3.56 11.29
C GLU A 25 12.70 3.75 10.62
N ILE A 26 11.85 2.71 10.67
CA ILE A 26 10.54 2.71 10.02
C ILE A 26 9.45 2.93 11.07
N ILE A 27 8.67 4.00 10.90
CA ILE A 27 7.74 4.51 11.89
C ILE A 27 6.31 4.48 11.34
N SER A 28 5.41 3.84 12.07
CA SER A 28 4.00 3.77 11.70
C SER A 28 3.25 5.04 12.07
N CYS A 29 2.34 5.46 11.19
CA CYS A 29 1.38 6.53 11.41
C CYS A 29 -0.05 6.00 11.33
N LYS A 30 -0.97 6.62 12.07
CA LYS A 30 -2.38 6.19 12.07
C LYS A 30 -3.10 6.54 10.76
N THR A 31 -2.75 7.69 10.16
CA THR A 31 -3.40 8.20 8.94
C THR A 31 -2.39 8.66 7.92
N PHE A 32 -2.80 8.71 6.65
CA PHE A 32 -1.97 9.32 5.60
C PHE A 32 -1.69 10.80 5.91
N ASP A 33 -2.69 11.55 6.35
CA ASP A 33 -2.54 12.98 6.71
C ASP A 33 -1.43 13.19 7.74
N GLN A 34 -1.35 12.33 8.76
CA GLN A 34 -0.28 12.35 9.77
C GLN A 34 1.10 12.12 9.16
N CYS A 35 1.25 11.19 8.20
CA CYS A 35 2.53 10.99 7.51
C CYS A 35 2.96 12.25 6.76
N PHE A 36 2.04 12.81 5.97
CA PHE A 36 2.30 14.00 5.17
C PHE A 36 2.62 15.22 6.03
N GLU A 37 1.87 15.44 7.11
CA GLU A 37 2.09 16.54 8.04
C GLU A 37 3.47 16.49 8.70
N GLN A 38 3.87 15.32 9.20
CA GLN A 38 5.18 15.14 9.83
C GLN A 38 6.32 15.35 8.84
N ALA A 39 6.22 14.78 7.63
CA ALA A 39 7.24 14.97 6.60
C ALA A 39 7.33 16.42 6.11
N LYS A 40 6.20 17.16 6.12
CA LYS A 40 6.20 18.57 5.78
C LYS A 40 6.94 19.43 6.79
N LYS A 41 6.89 19.04 8.07
CA LYS A 41 7.54 19.76 9.18
C LYS A 41 9.01 19.40 9.39
N ASN A 42 9.48 18.28 8.81
CA ASN A 42 10.83 17.79 9.03
C ASN A 42 11.45 17.24 7.74
N ASP A 43 12.44 17.94 7.26
CA ASP A 43 13.15 17.64 6.01
C ASP A 43 13.97 16.35 6.02
N GLU A 44 14.23 15.75 7.19
CA GLU A 44 14.94 14.49 7.32
C GLU A 44 14.02 13.28 7.18
N LEU A 45 12.71 13.50 7.30
CA LEU A 45 11.71 12.45 7.17
C LEU A 45 11.38 12.19 5.70
N ARG A 46 11.17 10.93 5.39
CA ARG A 46 10.54 10.50 4.14
C ARG A 46 9.28 9.73 4.47
N ILE A 47 8.35 9.72 3.55
CA ILE A 47 7.15 8.90 3.64
C ILE A 47 7.10 7.90 2.51
N ILE A 48 6.55 6.74 2.76
CA ILE A 48 6.18 5.75 1.75
C ILE A 48 4.68 5.56 1.76
N ILE A 49 4.04 5.91 0.66
CA ILE A 49 2.57 5.98 0.56
C ILE A 49 2.11 5.19 -0.67
N PRO A 50 1.12 4.29 -0.51
CA PRO A 50 0.52 3.61 -1.65
C PRO A 50 -0.27 4.64 -2.48
N GLU A 51 -0.02 4.68 -3.78
CA GLU A 51 -0.70 5.61 -4.72
C GLU A 51 -1.77 4.90 -5.52
N SER A 52 -1.44 3.72 -6.02
CA SER A 52 -2.40 2.93 -6.80
C SER A 52 -2.13 1.44 -6.64
N ASN A 53 -3.18 0.66 -6.79
CA ASN A 53 -3.11 -0.79 -6.85
C ASN A 53 -3.61 -1.26 -8.22
N ARG A 54 -2.94 -2.24 -8.81
CA ARG A 54 -3.23 -2.73 -10.16
C ARG A 54 -4.68 -3.20 -10.31
N THR A 55 -5.27 -3.75 -9.26
CA THR A 55 -6.62 -4.33 -9.30
C THR A 55 -7.71 -3.31 -9.01
N THR A 56 -7.43 -2.31 -8.16
CA THR A 56 -8.44 -1.37 -7.65
C THR A 56 -8.24 0.09 -8.06
N GLY A 57 -7.14 0.39 -8.76
CA GLY A 57 -6.86 1.74 -9.24
C GLY A 57 -6.26 2.67 -8.17
N SER A 58 -6.53 3.98 -8.30
CA SER A 58 -6.04 5.01 -7.38
C SER A 58 -6.55 4.83 -5.96
N ILE A 59 -5.70 5.15 -4.98
CA ILE A 59 -6.02 5.12 -3.55
C ILE A 59 -6.55 6.49 -3.07
N GLY A 60 -6.48 7.51 -3.92
CA GLY A 60 -7.08 8.82 -3.64
C GLY A 60 -6.24 9.71 -2.73
N ILE A 61 -4.91 9.64 -2.83
CA ILE A 61 -3.99 10.47 -2.03
C ILE A 61 -3.62 11.79 -2.71
N GLU A 62 -4.11 12.05 -3.91
CA GLU A 62 -3.73 13.19 -4.73
C GLU A 62 -3.99 14.52 -4.02
N TYR A 63 -5.09 14.59 -3.26
CA TYR A 63 -5.43 15.78 -2.48
C TYR A 63 -4.39 16.08 -1.38
N LEU A 64 -3.76 15.05 -0.78
CA LEU A 64 -2.68 15.22 0.20
C LEU A 64 -1.40 15.71 -0.45
N ILE A 65 -1.06 15.18 -1.63
CA ILE A 65 0.09 15.65 -2.40
C ILE A 65 -0.08 17.14 -2.70
N PHE A 66 -1.27 17.54 -3.14
CA PHE A 66 -1.59 18.95 -3.42
C PHE A 66 -1.56 19.82 -2.15
N LYS A 67 -2.15 19.34 -1.04
CA LYS A 67 -2.24 20.06 0.24
C LYS A 67 -0.86 20.30 0.84
N TYR A 68 -0.01 19.29 0.89
CA TYR A 68 1.28 19.36 1.59
C TYR A 68 2.45 19.70 0.68
N ARG A 69 2.30 19.59 -0.64
CA ARG A 69 3.33 19.90 -1.64
C ARG A 69 4.66 19.20 -1.33
N LEU A 70 4.63 17.92 -1.01
CA LEU A 70 5.83 17.12 -0.90
C LEU A 70 6.35 16.75 -2.29
N ASN A 71 7.67 16.56 -2.38
CA ASN A 71 8.34 16.16 -3.61
C ASN A 71 8.39 14.63 -3.68
N ILE A 72 8.13 14.08 -4.86
CA ILE A 72 8.26 12.64 -5.14
C ILE A 72 9.72 12.38 -5.49
N TYR A 73 10.38 11.47 -4.78
CA TYR A 73 11.77 11.09 -4.99
C TYR A 73 11.93 9.84 -5.83
N ALA A 74 11.05 8.86 -5.59
CA ALA A 74 11.09 7.58 -6.24
C ALA A 74 9.72 6.89 -6.20
N GLU A 75 9.60 5.81 -6.94
CA GLU A 75 8.48 4.88 -6.86
C GLU A 75 8.98 3.46 -6.60
N HIS A 76 8.11 2.65 -6.03
CA HIS A 76 8.37 1.23 -5.80
C HIS A 76 7.11 0.42 -6.07
N PHE A 77 7.27 -0.68 -6.79
CA PHE A 77 6.19 -1.63 -7.06
C PHE A 77 6.36 -2.85 -6.17
N LEU A 78 5.44 -3.01 -5.20
CA LEU A 78 5.38 -4.18 -4.35
C LEU A 78 4.34 -5.16 -4.88
N LYS A 79 4.76 -6.40 -5.15
CA LYS A 79 3.82 -7.50 -5.41
C LYS A 79 3.02 -7.78 -4.14
N ILE A 80 1.70 -7.81 -4.27
CA ILE A 80 0.79 -8.09 -3.16
C ILE A 80 0.48 -9.59 -3.17
N GLU A 81 0.91 -10.28 -2.13
CA GLU A 81 0.66 -11.69 -1.90
C GLU A 81 -0.14 -11.85 -0.60
N HIS A 82 -1.36 -12.33 -0.72
CA HIS A 82 -2.24 -12.53 0.43
C HIS A 82 -2.04 -13.93 1.01
N ASN A 83 -1.70 -13.98 2.30
CA ASN A 83 -1.54 -15.25 3.01
C ASN A 83 -2.61 -15.41 4.07
N LEU A 84 -3.05 -16.64 4.29
CA LEU A 84 -3.93 -17.00 5.40
C LEU A 84 -3.08 -17.26 6.64
N LEU A 85 -3.27 -16.46 7.67
CA LEU A 85 -2.49 -16.49 8.89
C LEU A 85 -3.35 -16.95 10.07
N GLY A 86 -2.83 -17.85 10.89
CA GLY A 86 -3.53 -18.31 12.08
C GLY A 86 -2.59 -18.73 13.20
N MET A 87 -3.17 -19.20 14.30
CA MET A 87 -2.39 -19.72 15.43
C MET A 87 -1.63 -20.99 15.01
N LYS A 88 -0.47 -21.20 15.58
CA LYS A 88 0.37 -22.37 15.29
C LYS A 88 -0.39 -23.69 15.44
N GLY A 89 -0.23 -24.57 14.45
CA GLY A 89 -0.91 -25.86 14.36
C GLY A 89 -2.38 -25.79 13.98
N THR A 90 -2.88 -24.65 13.49
CA THR A 90 -4.22 -24.52 12.90
C THR A 90 -4.22 -25.03 11.46
N ARG A 91 -5.23 -25.76 11.07
CA ARG A 91 -5.43 -26.22 9.69
C ARG A 91 -6.62 -25.52 9.08
N VAL A 92 -6.65 -25.38 7.75
CA VAL A 92 -7.75 -24.70 7.04
C VAL A 92 -9.13 -25.26 7.43
N LYS A 93 -9.25 -26.58 7.59
CA LYS A 93 -10.51 -27.24 7.97
C LYS A 93 -11.02 -26.93 9.38
N ASP A 94 -10.15 -26.42 10.26
CA ASP A 94 -10.49 -26.06 11.64
C ASP A 94 -11.04 -24.63 11.73
N LEU A 95 -10.91 -23.84 10.64
CA LEU A 95 -11.29 -22.43 10.58
C LEU A 95 -12.79 -22.26 10.31
N LYS A 96 -13.37 -21.25 10.93
CA LYS A 96 -14.74 -20.76 10.70
C LYS A 96 -14.76 -19.32 10.19
N ASN A 97 -13.89 -18.48 10.71
CA ASN A 97 -13.88 -17.05 10.45
C ASN A 97 -12.54 -16.59 9.89
N VAL A 98 -12.61 -15.68 8.92
CA VAL A 98 -11.44 -15.00 8.38
C VAL A 98 -11.63 -13.49 8.45
N PHE A 99 -10.60 -12.78 8.87
CA PHE A 99 -10.59 -11.33 9.09
C PHE A 99 -9.61 -10.65 8.17
N SER A 100 -9.99 -9.54 7.53
CA SER A 100 -9.11 -8.66 6.79
C SER A 100 -9.79 -7.35 6.40
N HIS A 101 -9.04 -6.47 5.75
CA HIS A 101 -9.61 -5.34 5.04
C HIS A 101 -10.56 -5.82 3.93
N ALA A 102 -11.65 -5.09 3.70
CA ALA A 102 -12.69 -5.47 2.73
C ALA A 102 -12.12 -5.81 1.34
N GLN A 103 -11.15 -5.05 0.86
CA GLN A 103 -10.48 -5.28 -0.42
C GLN A 103 -9.72 -6.62 -0.46
N ALA A 104 -8.98 -6.97 0.58
CA ALA A 104 -8.24 -8.22 0.64
C ALA A 104 -9.18 -9.44 0.72
N LEU A 105 -10.30 -9.31 1.45
CA LEU A 105 -11.36 -10.33 1.48
C LEU A 105 -11.95 -10.55 0.09
N SER A 106 -12.27 -9.48 -0.64
CA SER A 106 -12.78 -9.56 -2.02
C SER A 106 -11.76 -10.22 -2.95
N GLN A 107 -10.49 -9.84 -2.85
CA GLN A 107 -9.41 -10.43 -3.65
C GLN A 107 -9.14 -11.91 -3.34
N CYS A 108 -9.59 -12.42 -2.21
CA CYS A 108 -9.45 -13.83 -1.79
C CYS A 108 -10.78 -14.59 -1.76
N SER A 109 -11.83 -14.04 -2.38
CA SER A 109 -13.20 -14.58 -2.28
C SER A 109 -13.34 -16.03 -2.75
N LYS A 110 -12.61 -16.44 -3.80
CA LYS A 110 -12.63 -17.84 -4.26
C LYS A 110 -12.14 -18.79 -3.17
N PHE A 111 -11.02 -18.47 -2.52
CA PHE A 111 -10.49 -19.29 -1.43
C PHE A 111 -11.44 -19.33 -0.23
N ILE A 112 -11.99 -18.18 0.16
CA ILE A 112 -12.95 -18.05 1.27
C ILE A 112 -14.18 -18.91 1.04
N ASN A 113 -14.79 -18.82 -0.15
CA ASN A 113 -16.00 -19.57 -0.50
C ASN A 113 -15.75 -21.09 -0.59
N ASN A 114 -14.66 -21.50 -1.23
CA ASN A 114 -14.31 -22.92 -1.36
C ASN A 114 -14.09 -23.62 -0.01
N ASN A 115 -13.61 -22.86 1.00
CA ASN A 115 -13.40 -23.38 2.34
C ASN A 115 -14.56 -23.03 3.31
N LYS A 116 -15.67 -22.46 2.81
CA LYS A 116 -16.87 -22.10 3.59
C LYS A 116 -16.57 -21.21 4.81
N LEU A 117 -15.60 -20.31 4.66
CA LEU A 117 -15.20 -19.38 5.72
C LEU A 117 -16.13 -18.17 5.76
N ILE A 118 -16.40 -17.67 6.97
CA ILE A 118 -17.16 -16.44 7.17
C ILE A 118 -16.18 -15.27 7.12
N ALA A 119 -16.36 -14.38 6.14
CA ALA A 119 -15.55 -13.17 5.99
C ALA A 119 -15.99 -12.09 6.97
N ASN A 120 -15.04 -11.53 7.71
CA ASN A 120 -15.25 -10.47 8.68
C ASN A 120 -14.37 -9.26 8.31
N ILE A 121 -14.99 -8.11 8.08
CA ILE A 121 -14.28 -6.88 7.73
C ILE A 121 -13.58 -6.32 8.96
N HIS A 122 -12.32 -5.94 8.79
CA HIS A 122 -11.50 -5.24 9.78
C HIS A 122 -10.88 -3.98 9.14
N ALA A 123 -10.39 -3.06 9.96
CA ALA A 123 -9.86 -1.78 9.51
C ALA A 123 -8.67 -1.93 8.52
N ASP A 124 -7.77 -2.90 8.76
CA ASP A 124 -6.63 -3.19 7.90
C ASP A 124 -6.18 -4.66 8.00
N THR A 125 -5.32 -5.07 7.06
CA THR A 125 -4.82 -6.46 6.96
C THR A 125 -3.92 -6.84 8.13
N ALA A 126 -2.99 -5.97 8.51
CA ALA A 126 -2.02 -6.25 9.59
C ALA A 126 -2.69 -6.19 10.97
N GLY A 127 -3.62 -5.26 11.18
CA GLY A 127 -4.44 -5.22 12.40
C GLY A 127 -5.32 -6.46 12.56
N SER A 128 -5.74 -7.07 11.45
CA SER A 128 -6.42 -8.37 11.49
C SER A 128 -5.50 -9.48 12.01
N ALA A 129 -4.24 -9.50 11.58
CA ALA A 129 -3.24 -10.45 12.09
C ALA A 129 -2.98 -10.22 13.59
N GLU A 130 -2.87 -8.96 14.02
CA GLU A 130 -2.77 -8.59 15.43
C GLU A 130 -3.96 -9.11 16.25
N LEU A 131 -5.18 -8.95 15.73
CA LEU A 131 -6.41 -9.46 16.36
C LEU A 131 -6.34 -10.98 16.57
N ILE A 132 -5.92 -11.74 15.55
CA ILE A 132 -5.80 -13.20 15.65
C ILE A 132 -4.77 -13.59 16.72
N SER A 133 -3.61 -12.96 16.73
CA SER A 133 -2.56 -13.17 17.74
C SER A 133 -3.06 -12.95 19.17
N LYS A 134 -3.85 -11.89 19.39
CA LYS A 134 -4.42 -11.55 20.71
C LYS A 134 -5.53 -12.51 21.14
N THR A 135 -6.39 -12.94 20.21
CA THR A 135 -7.53 -13.80 20.55
C THR A 135 -7.14 -15.24 20.82
N LYS A 136 -5.99 -15.71 20.29
CA LYS A 136 -5.44 -17.07 20.44
C LYS A 136 -6.42 -18.19 20.08
N LYS A 137 -7.44 -17.90 19.27
CA LYS A 137 -8.45 -18.89 18.85
C LYS A 137 -8.04 -19.59 17.55
N LYS A 138 -8.13 -20.92 17.52
CA LYS A 138 -7.77 -21.73 16.36
C LYS A 138 -8.86 -21.80 15.27
N ASP A 139 -10.06 -21.33 15.55
CA ASP A 139 -11.17 -21.26 14.58
C ASP A 139 -11.19 -19.94 13.79
N LYS A 140 -10.19 -19.08 13.99
CA LYS A 140 -10.05 -17.76 13.35
C LYS A 140 -8.72 -17.61 12.64
N ALA A 141 -8.75 -16.92 11.50
CA ALA A 141 -7.58 -16.58 10.72
C ALA A 141 -7.63 -15.14 10.21
N ALA A 142 -6.49 -14.59 9.80
CA ALA A 142 -6.40 -13.32 9.10
C ALA A 142 -5.85 -13.50 7.69
N ILE A 143 -6.24 -12.62 6.77
CA ILE A 143 -5.57 -12.48 5.48
C ILE A 143 -4.67 -11.27 5.55
N ALA A 144 -3.35 -11.49 5.46
CA ALA A 144 -2.35 -10.43 5.57
C ALA A 144 -1.03 -10.79 4.87
N SER A 145 -0.03 -9.91 5.00
CA SER A 145 1.31 -10.09 4.46
C SER A 145 2.08 -11.18 5.21
N LYS A 146 3.15 -11.70 4.58
CA LYS A 146 4.11 -12.59 5.26
C LYS A 146 4.76 -11.89 6.47
N LEU A 147 5.08 -10.61 6.36
CA LEU A 147 5.65 -9.82 7.44
C LEU A 147 4.74 -9.76 8.68
N SER A 148 3.41 -9.69 8.47
CA SER A 148 2.46 -9.77 9.58
C SER A 148 2.52 -11.10 10.32
N ALA A 149 2.75 -12.22 9.62
CA ALA A 149 2.94 -13.51 10.27
C ALA A 149 4.16 -13.51 11.20
N GLU A 150 5.27 -12.96 10.75
CA GLU A 150 6.52 -12.86 11.51
C GLU A 150 6.35 -11.96 12.75
N ILE A 151 5.80 -10.75 12.58
CA ILE A 151 5.63 -9.78 13.66
C ILE A 151 4.67 -10.28 14.74
N TYR A 152 3.56 -10.88 14.35
CA TYR A 152 2.52 -11.32 15.29
C TYR A 152 2.64 -12.79 15.70
N ASN A 153 3.76 -13.46 15.35
CA ASN A 153 4.03 -14.86 15.68
C ASN A 153 2.91 -15.81 15.30
N LEU A 154 2.38 -15.63 14.08
CA LEU A 154 1.36 -16.47 13.45
C LEU A 154 2.00 -17.41 12.45
N GLU A 155 1.31 -18.53 12.17
CA GLU A 155 1.68 -19.47 11.13
C GLU A 155 0.98 -19.12 9.81
N ILE A 156 1.70 -19.23 8.70
CA ILE A 156 1.10 -19.15 7.37
C ILE A 156 0.45 -20.50 7.06
N ILE A 157 -0.89 -20.55 7.15
CA ILE A 157 -1.69 -21.76 6.91
C ILE A 157 -1.83 -22.05 5.40
N ALA A 158 -1.98 -20.98 4.60
CA ALA A 158 -2.01 -21.07 3.14
C ALA A 158 -1.38 -19.83 2.54
N LYS A 159 -0.62 -20.00 1.44
CA LYS A 159 0.09 -18.93 0.74
C LYS A 159 -0.65 -18.54 -0.52
N ASN A 160 -0.54 -17.25 -0.88
CA ASN A 160 -0.93 -16.73 -2.20
C ASN A 160 -2.37 -17.12 -2.55
N ILE A 161 -3.29 -16.82 -1.64
CA ILE A 161 -4.71 -17.20 -1.73
C ILE A 161 -5.56 -16.19 -2.53
N GLU A 162 -4.92 -15.18 -3.12
CA GLU A 162 -5.58 -14.19 -3.97
C GLU A 162 -6.16 -14.84 -5.25
N ASN A 163 -7.31 -14.32 -5.70
CA ASN A 163 -8.01 -14.79 -6.89
C ASN A 163 -7.22 -14.62 -8.18
N GLU A 164 -6.48 -13.49 -8.27
CA GLU A 164 -5.74 -13.08 -9.46
C GLU A 164 -4.27 -12.88 -9.11
N LYS A 165 -3.39 -13.55 -9.86
CA LYS A 165 -1.94 -13.40 -9.70
C LYS A 165 -1.46 -12.08 -10.32
N GLY A 166 -0.37 -11.55 -9.77
CA GLY A 166 0.29 -10.36 -10.34
C GLY A 166 -0.33 -9.05 -9.87
N ASN A 167 -1.11 -9.05 -8.79
CA ASN A 167 -1.51 -7.83 -8.13
C ASN A 167 -0.28 -7.11 -7.56
N ALA A 168 -0.18 -5.81 -7.82
CA ALA A 168 0.91 -4.98 -7.33
C ALA A 168 0.37 -3.62 -6.87
N THR A 169 0.98 -3.09 -5.83
CA THR A 169 0.73 -1.73 -5.38
C THR A 169 1.95 -0.87 -5.71
N ARG A 170 1.69 0.26 -6.34
CA ARG A 170 2.68 1.32 -6.57
C ARG A 170 2.74 2.19 -5.33
N PHE A 171 3.93 2.35 -4.79
CA PHE A 171 4.22 3.24 -3.68
C PHE A 171 5.03 4.43 -4.17
N LEU A 172 4.75 5.61 -3.64
CA LEU A 172 5.56 6.80 -3.83
C LEU A 172 6.41 7.05 -2.59
N ILE A 173 7.68 7.34 -2.81
CA ILE A 173 8.60 7.81 -1.78
C ILE A 173 8.66 9.33 -1.88
N MET A 174 8.31 10.02 -0.80
CA MET A 174 8.15 11.47 -0.82
C MET A 174 8.82 12.13 0.37
N GLY A 175 9.13 13.42 0.24
CA GLY A 175 9.66 14.24 1.32
C GLY A 175 9.61 15.72 0.98
N ASN A 176 10.03 16.59 1.91
CA ASN A 176 9.88 18.03 1.76
C ASN A 176 11.02 18.68 0.94
N ARG A 177 12.24 18.14 1.00
CA ARG A 177 13.38 18.67 0.21
C ARG A 177 13.18 18.44 -1.27
N VAL A 178 13.58 19.43 -2.09
CA VAL A 178 13.71 19.20 -3.54
C VAL A 178 14.97 18.37 -3.78
N GLN A 179 14.81 17.20 -4.41
CA GLN A 179 15.93 16.41 -4.91
C GLN A 179 15.82 16.36 -6.44
N GLN A 180 16.85 16.84 -7.11
CA GLN A 180 16.97 16.64 -8.55
C GLN A 180 17.84 15.41 -8.77
N PRO A 181 17.29 14.37 -9.43
CA PRO A 181 18.09 13.20 -9.79
C PRO A 181 19.16 13.58 -10.81
N ASP A 182 20.30 12.89 -10.78
CA ASP A 182 21.31 13.07 -11.82
C ASP A 182 20.73 12.59 -13.16
N LYS A 183 20.75 13.46 -14.17
CA LYS A 183 20.20 13.18 -15.51
C LYS A 183 20.87 11.99 -16.22
N HIS A 184 22.03 11.55 -15.72
CA HIS A 184 22.79 10.43 -16.27
C HIS A 184 22.46 9.08 -15.62
N GLU A 185 21.65 9.04 -14.56
CA GLU A 185 21.37 7.83 -13.77
C GLU A 185 20.12 7.05 -14.19
N GLY A 186 19.70 7.07 -15.44
CA GLY A 186 18.69 6.14 -15.92
C GLY A 186 17.43 6.76 -16.53
N LYS A 187 16.30 6.03 -16.46
CA LYS A 187 15.01 6.47 -16.98
C LYS A 187 14.22 7.17 -15.87
N PHE A 188 13.65 8.31 -16.19
CA PHE A 188 12.89 9.12 -15.25
C PHE A 188 11.42 9.18 -15.65
N ILE A 189 10.56 9.26 -14.64
CA ILE A 189 9.13 9.57 -14.79
C ILE A 189 8.87 10.88 -14.06
N THR A 190 8.24 11.81 -14.73
CA THR A 190 7.79 13.06 -14.11
C THR A 190 6.32 12.93 -13.74
N SER A 191 6.01 13.08 -12.45
CA SER A 191 4.62 13.15 -11.97
C SER A 191 4.20 14.61 -11.87
N ILE A 192 3.09 14.95 -12.51
CA ILE A 192 2.55 16.32 -12.53
C ILE A 192 1.15 16.28 -11.92
N LEU A 193 0.91 17.10 -10.92
CA LEU A 193 -0.41 17.32 -10.36
C LEU A 193 -0.85 18.75 -10.68
N PHE A 194 -1.97 18.90 -11.38
CA PHE A 194 -2.49 20.20 -11.76
C PHE A 194 -4.00 20.30 -11.57
N LYS A 195 -4.50 21.51 -11.37
CA LYS A 195 -5.91 21.81 -11.24
C LYS A 195 -6.38 22.60 -12.45
N LEU A 196 -7.45 22.14 -13.06
CA LEU A 196 -8.08 22.81 -14.21
C LEU A 196 -9.23 23.73 -13.77
N LYS A 197 -9.45 24.79 -14.52
CA LYS A 197 -10.70 25.55 -14.41
C LYS A 197 -11.84 24.72 -14.96
N SER A 198 -13.00 24.73 -14.29
CA SER A 198 -14.20 24.03 -14.76
C SER A 198 -14.81 24.78 -15.94
N LYS A 199 -14.38 24.42 -17.16
CA LYS A 199 -14.89 24.92 -18.44
C LYS A 199 -14.83 23.84 -19.50
N PRO A 200 -15.68 23.90 -20.55
CA PRO A 200 -15.62 22.96 -21.67
C PRO A 200 -14.22 22.86 -22.28
N ALA A 201 -13.81 21.64 -22.64
CA ALA A 201 -12.53 21.32 -23.27
C ALA A 201 -11.25 21.64 -22.42
N ALA A 202 -11.35 21.99 -21.12
CA ALA A 202 -10.20 22.34 -20.32
C ALA A 202 -9.15 21.21 -20.25
N LEU A 203 -9.59 19.97 -20.07
CA LEU A 203 -8.70 18.81 -20.04
C LEU A 203 -8.04 18.60 -21.41
N TYR A 204 -8.82 18.60 -22.47
CA TYR A 204 -8.33 18.44 -23.85
C TYR A 204 -7.25 19.48 -24.18
N GLN A 205 -7.49 20.76 -23.88
CA GLN A 205 -6.55 21.86 -24.13
C GLN A 205 -5.24 21.68 -23.33
N SER A 206 -5.35 21.22 -22.07
CA SER A 206 -4.17 20.98 -21.23
C SER A 206 -3.34 19.81 -21.73
N LEU A 207 -3.99 18.72 -22.16
CA LEU A 207 -3.30 17.54 -22.69
C LEU A 207 -2.70 17.80 -24.08
N GLY A 208 -3.31 18.69 -24.87
CA GLY A 208 -2.80 19.09 -26.19
C GLY A 208 -1.38 19.64 -26.15
N GLY A 209 -1.02 20.38 -25.08
CA GLY A 209 0.34 20.87 -24.88
C GLY A 209 1.39 19.75 -24.79
N PHE A 210 1.07 18.65 -24.13
CA PHE A 210 1.96 17.48 -24.06
C PHE A 210 2.10 16.82 -25.43
N ALA A 211 0.98 16.61 -26.14
CA ALA A 211 0.98 15.97 -27.46
C ALA A 211 1.79 16.75 -28.50
N ILE A 212 1.61 18.08 -28.57
CA ILE A 212 2.33 18.95 -29.52
C ILE A 212 3.84 18.94 -29.25
N ASN A 213 4.26 18.84 -28.00
CA ASN A 213 5.67 18.80 -27.59
C ASN A 213 6.25 17.38 -27.54
N GLY A 214 5.56 16.37 -28.06
CA GLY A 214 6.05 14.99 -28.12
C GLY A 214 6.22 14.32 -26.76
N VAL A 215 5.53 14.81 -25.73
CA VAL A 215 5.60 14.23 -24.36
C VAL A 215 4.61 13.08 -24.27
N ASN A 216 5.10 11.89 -23.97
CA ASN A 216 4.27 10.71 -23.78
C ASN A 216 3.69 10.67 -22.35
N LEU A 217 2.37 10.60 -22.22
CA LEU A 217 1.68 10.42 -20.96
C LEU A 217 1.47 8.91 -20.70
N THR A 218 2.13 8.38 -19.69
CA THR A 218 2.07 6.94 -19.36
C THR A 218 0.93 6.60 -18.40
N LYS A 219 0.40 7.60 -17.70
CA LYS A 219 -0.74 7.49 -16.78
C LYS A 219 -1.48 8.83 -16.69
N LEU A 220 -2.81 8.77 -16.64
CA LEU A 220 -3.72 9.90 -16.46
C LEU A 220 -4.70 9.58 -15.33
#